data_ecb81eb2aeb9db945efdfa936cfaa96c
#
_entry.id   ecb81eb2aeb9db945efdfa936cfaa96c
#
_cell.length_a   1.000
_cell.length_b   1.000
_cell.length_c   1.000
_cell.angle_alpha   90.00
_cell.angle_beta   90.00
_cell.angle_gamma   90.00
#
_symmetry.space_group_name_H-M   'P 1'
#
loop_
_entity.id
_entity.type
_entity.pdbx_description
1 polymer ?
#
loop_
_entity_poly.entity_id
_entity_poly.type
_entity_poly.pdbx_seq_one_letter_code
_entity_poly.pdbx_strand_id
1 'polypeptide(L)'
;MIRRFPSRFRGVAIWAVFLAGWSIPTAGQQNVLSRATATISGKISFEGVPPPNSPVQMSTDPYCLLHSADYATLETVKVSDRGLENVIIYVSSGLLPGVTYTPPTTPVELDQLNCHYIPHVLTMMTQQHLTVRNSDMTLHNVHAWSEKNPQFNVGQPVKGMVNETKFAYPEMPLVIRDDVHRWETAFVGVFDHPFHTVSKSGGLFELKLPPGYYEITAWHEKYGQKTMMVGVVDNERRLIDITFAPNDK
;
A
#
# COMPACT_ATOMS: atom_id res chain seq x y z
N MET A 1 54.57 -7.06 -65.65
CA MET A 1 54.51 -5.67 -65.15
C MET A 1 53.02 -5.39 -64.75
N ILE A 2 52.62 -5.65 -63.53
CA ILE A 2 51.24 -5.53 -63.08
C ILE A 2 51.24 -4.55 -61.89
N ARG A 3 50.68 -3.39 -62.12
CA ARG A 3 50.55 -2.34 -61.10
C ARG A 3 49.32 -2.65 -60.20
N ARG A 4 49.56 -2.78 -58.90
CA ARG A 4 48.47 -2.82 -57.85
C ARG A 4 48.05 -1.42 -57.45
N PHE A 5 46.76 -1.16 -57.48
CA PHE A 5 46.14 0.03 -56.87
C PHE A 5 45.76 -0.24 -55.41
N PRO A 6 45.95 0.68 -54.46
CA PRO A 6 45.48 0.53 -53.12
C PRO A 6 44.02 1.06 -52.98
N SER A 7 43.13 0.20 -52.50
CA SER A 7 41.79 0.59 -52.12
C SER A 7 41.79 1.27 -50.74
N ARG A 8 41.39 2.52 -50.68
CA ARG A 8 41.15 3.26 -49.43
C ARG A 8 39.72 2.98 -48.97
N PHE A 9 39.54 2.18 -47.91
CA PHE A 9 38.29 2.11 -47.18
C PHE A 9 38.17 3.33 -46.25
N ARG A 10 37.19 4.19 -46.52
CA ARG A 10 36.78 5.23 -45.59
C ARG A 10 35.75 4.61 -44.65
N GLY A 11 36.14 4.37 -43.40
CA GLY A 11 35.22 3.97 -42.32
C GLY A 11 34.30 5.15 -41.98
N VAL A 12 33.00 4.94 -42.15
CA VAL A 12 31.98 5.84 -41.65
C VAL A 12 31.72 5.43 -40.21
N ALA A 13 32.11 6.26 -39.24
CA ALA A 13 31.79 6.10 -37.84
C ALA A 13 30.32 6.52 -37.62
N ILE A 14 29.44 5.56 -37.40
CA ILE A 14 28.04 5.83 -36.97
C ILE A 14 28.08 6.09 -35.48
N TRP A 15 27.90 7.34 -35.09
CA TRP A 15 27.66 7.71 -33.69
C TRP A 15 26.21 7.40 -33.33
N ALA A 16 25.96 6.34 -32.54
CA ALA A 16 24.67 6.09 -31.95
C ALA A 16 24.46 7.08 -30.80
N VAL A 17 23.60 8.08 -31.03
CA VAL A 17 23.15 8.99 -29.97
C VAL A 17 22.12 8.23 -29.14
N PHE A 18 22.52 7.76 -27.95
CA PHE A 18 21.59 7.30 -26.95
C PHE A 18 20.84 8.49 -26.38
N LEU A 19 19.64 8.73 -26.87
CA LEU A 19 18.69 9.64 -26.22
C LEU A 19 18.19 8.94 -24.94
N ALA A 20 18.82 9.27 -23.82
CA ALA A 20 18.26 8.97 -22.52
C ALA A 20 16.91 9.71 -22.40
N GLY A 21 15.82 8.98 -22.57
CA GLY A 21 14.47 9.51 -22.40
C GLY A 21 14.22 9.92 -20.95
N TRP A 22 14.50 11.16 -20.63
CA TRP A 22 14.03 11.76 -19.38
C TRP A 22 12.53 11.98 -19.54
N SER A 23 11.75 11.17 -18.84
CA SER A 23 10.30 11.39 -18.70
C SER A 23 10.11 12.66 -17.88
N ILE A 24 9.94 13.78 -18.56
CA ILE A 24 9.54 15.04 -17.92
C ILE A 24 8.08 14.81 -17.48
N PRO A 25 7.73 14.93 -16.19
CA PRO A 25 6.34 14.85 -15.75
C PRO A 25 5.53 15.89 -16.49
N THR A 26 4.38 15.50 -17.04
CA THR A 26 3.52 16.42 -17.78
C THR A 26 3.07 17.55 -16.86
N ALA A 27 3.05 18.78 -17.36
CA ALA A 27 2.74 20.00 -16.60
C ALA A 27 1.40 19.92 -15.80
N GLY A 28 0.44 19.09 -16.26
CA GLY A 28 -0.82 18.85 -15.56
C GLY A 28 -0.68 18.10 -14.24
N GLN A 29 0.28 17.18 -14.14
CA GLN A 29 0.48 16.32 -12.97
C GLN A 29 1.10 17.08 -11.79
N GLN A 30 2.13 17.88 -12.03
CA GLN A 30 2.74 18.73 -10.99
C GLN A 30 1.75 19.76 -10.43
N ASN A 31 0.80 20.22 -11.26
CA ASN A 31 -0.16 21.26 -10.88
C ASN A 31 -1.24 20.74 -9.90
N VAL A 32 -1.64 19.47 -9.95
CA VAL A 32 -2.66 18.90 -9.04
C VAL A 32 -2.09 18.62 -7.66
N LEU A 33 -0.89 18.07 -7.56
CA LEU A 33 -0.25 17.81 -6.25
C LEU A 33 0.16 19.11 -5.55
N SER A 34 0.64 20.11 -6.29
CA SER A 34 0.94 21.44 -5.72
C SER A 34 -0.31 22.19 -5.24
N ARG A 35 -1.51 21.79 -5.66
CA ARG A 35 -2.79 22.29 -5.20
C ARG A 35 -3.40 21.51 -4.03
N ALA A 36 -2.74 20.45 -3.54
CA ALA A 36 -3.19 19.72 -2.37
C ALA A 36 -2.91 20.54 -1.10
N THR A 37 -3.59 21.68 -0.98
CA THR A 37 -3.45 22.66 0.09
C THR A 37 -4.40 22.42 1.24
N ALA A 38 -5.55 21.77 1.00
CA ALA A 38 -6.48 21.40 2.04
C ALA A 38 -6.01 20.14 2.78
N THR A 39 -6.34 20.06 4.05
CA THR A 39 -6.07 18.90 4.90
C THR A 39 -7.37 18.41 5.52
N ILE A 40 -7.75 17.17 5.27
CA ILE A 40 -8.75 16.46 6.05
C ILE A 40 -8.01 15.67 7.12
N SER A 41 -8.40 15.85 8.37
CA SER A 41 -7.92 15.04 9.49
C SER A 41 -9.10 14.61 10.35
N GLY A 42 -8.89 13.56 11.15
CA GLY A 42 -9.98 13.09 11.99
C GLY A 42 -9.64 11.82 12.73
N LYS A 43 -10.70 11.21 13.22
CA LYS A 43 -10.63 9.98 13.99
C LYS A 43 -11.60 8.95 13.43
N ILE A 44 -11.10 7.75 13.24
CA ILE A 44 -11.94 6.58 13.07
C ILE A 44 -12.31 6.08 14.47
N SER A 45 -13.53 6.34 14.89
CA SER A 45 -14.03 5.98 16.21
C SER A 45 -14.64 4.57 16.20
N PHE A 46 -14.58 3.89 17.35
CA PHE A 46 -15.27 2.64 17.56
C PHE A 46 -16.26 2.77 18.71
N GLU A 47 -17.53 2.54 18.43
CA GLU A 47 -18.59 2.53 19.43
C GLU A 47 -18.83 1.12 19.97
N GLY A 48 -19.06 1.01 21.27
CA GLY A 48 -19.32 -0.25 21.95
C GLY A 48 -18.06 -0.95 22.44
N VAL A 49 -18.19 -2.22 22.78
CA VAL A 49 -17.10 -3.05 23.28
C VAL A 49 -16.46 -3.77 22.10
N PRO A 50 -15.16 -3.57 21.85
CA PRO A 50 -14.46 -4.32 20.80
C PRO A 50 -14.55 -5.82 21.10
N PRO A 51 -14.83 -6.65 20.07
CA PRO A 51 -14.78 -8.10 20.27
C PRO A 51 -13.34 -8.52 20.54
N PRO A 52 -13.13 -9.59 21.33
CA PRO A 52 -11.80 -10.16 21.50
C PRO A 52 -11.27 -10.68 20.17
N ASN A 53 -9.98 -10.45 19.90
CA ASN A 53 -9.32 -11.07 18.77
C ASN A 53 -9.15 -12.58 18.99
N SER A 54 -9.25 -13.35 17.92
CA SER A 54 -9.11 -14.81 17.98
C SER A 54 -7.68 -15.20 18.32
N PRO A 55 -7.46 -16.19 19.20
CA PRO A 55 -6.12 -16.70 19.48
C PRO A 55 -5.53 -17.37 18.25
N VAL A 56 -4.22 -17.28 18.09
CA VAL A 56 -3.45 -17.92 17.02
C VAL A 56 -2.80 -19.20 17.56
N GLN A 57 -2.90 -20.28 16.78
CA GLN A 57 -2.27 -21.57 17.09
C GLN A 57 -0.91 -21.67 16.38
N MET A 58 0.16 -21.28 17.07
CA MET A 58 1.53 -21.28 16.52
C MET A 58 2.32 -22.58 16.81
N SER A 59 1.69 -23.60 17.36
CA SER A 59 2.36 -24.83 17.79
C SER A 59 3.00 -25.65 16.67
N THR A 60 2.70 -25.34 15.41
CA THR A 60 3.28 -26.00 14.23
C THR A 60 4.68 -25.49 13.88
N ASP A 61 5.05 -24.30 14.35
CA ASP A 61 6.38 -23.72 14.16
C ASP A 61 6.98 -23.34 15.52
N PRO A 62 8.06 -24.04 15.97
CA PRO A 62 8.72 -23.73 17.24
C PRO A 62 9.31 -22.33 17.31
N TYR A 63 9.76 -21.76 16.17
CA TYR A 63 10.27 -20.39 16.13
C TYR A 63 9.15 -19.40 16.45
N CYS A 64 8.02 -19.51 15.76
CA CYS A 64 6.87 -18.64 15.97
C CYS A 64 6.33 -18.74 17.40
N LEU A 65 6.23 -19.96 17.93
CA LEU A 65 5.77 -20.18 19.30
C LEU A 65 6.64 -19.47 20.35
N LEU A 66 7.96 -19.40 20.12
CA LEU A 66 8.91 -18.80 21.07
C LEU A 66 9.03 -17.28 20.93
N HIS A 67 8.80 -16.73 19.72
CA HIS A 67 9.11 -15.33 19.43
C HIS A 67 7.86 -14.44 19.25
N SER A 68 6.67 -15.02 19.25
CA SER A 68 5.42 -14.31 18.94
C SER A 68 4.46 -14.21 20.13
N ALA A 69 4.96 -14.28 21.35
CA ALA A 69 4.12 -14.25 22.56
C ALA A 69 3.20 -13.01 22.63
N ASP A 70 3.68 -11.86 22.14
CA ASP A 70 2.92 -10.61 22.09
C ASP A 70 1.86 -10.58 20.97
N TYR A 71 1.93 -11.54 20.03
CA TYR A 71 1.05 -11.68 18.87
C TYR A 71 0.20 -12.96 18.93
N ALA A 72 -0.09 -13.42 20.13
CA ALA A 72 -0.86 -14.67 20.34
C ALA A 72 -2.32 -14.58 19.84
N THR A 73 -2.74 -13.43 19.30
CA THR A 73 -4.06 -13.21 18.74
C THR A 73 -3.97 -12.54 17.36
N LEU A 74 -4.99 -12.76 16.52
CA LEU A 74 -5.14 -12.00 15.28
C LEU A 74 -5.30 -10.52 15.59
N GLU A 75 -4.83 -9.64 14.70
CA GLU A 75 -4.96 -8.19 14.83
C GLU A 75 -6.22 -7.63 14.14
N THR A 76 -7.25 -8.45 13.96
CA THR A 76 -8.46 -8.11 13.18
C THR A 76 -9.15 -6.83 13.70
N VAL A 77 -9.24 -6.66 15.03
CA VAL A 77 -9.85 -5.46 15.62
C VAL A 77 -8.89 -4.85 16.62
N LYS A 78 -8.30 -3.74 16.26
CA LYS A 78 -7.35 -3.01 17.11
C LYS A 78 -7.93 -1.66 17.47
N VAL A 79 -8.31 -1.52 18.74
CA VAL A 79 -8.93 -0.30 19.28
C VAL A 79 -8.09 0.23 20.43
N SER A 80 -7.66 1.49 20.32
CA SER A 80 -7.02 2.24 21.40
C SER A 80 -7.69 3.60 21.55
N ASP A 81 -7.91 4.05 22.77
CA ASP A 81 -8.61 5.33 23.08
C ASP A 81 -9.94 5.51 22.33
N ARG A 82 -10.71 4.43 22.17
CA ARG A 82 -11.92 4.35 21.34
C ARG A 82 -11.70 4.67 19.85
N GLY A 83 -10.48 4.64 19.37
CA GLY A 83 -10.14 4.79 17.96
C GLY A 83 -9.83 3.45 17.34
N LEU A 84 -10.38 3.18 16.15
CA LEU A 84 -10.17 1.97 15.37
C LEU A 84 -8.95 2.16 14.47
N GLU A 85 -7.93 1.32 14.67
CA GLU A 85 -6.72 1.27 13.85
C GLU A 85 -6.94 0.38 12.62
N ASN A 86 -5.97 0.40 11.68
CA ASN A 86 -5.98 -0.45 10.49
C ASN A 86 -7.16 -0.23 9.54
N VAL A 87 -7.73 0.98 9.54
CA VAL A 87 -8.74 1.39 8.57
C VAL A 87 -8.06 2.08 7.40
N ILE A 88 -8.35 1.66 6.17
CA ILE A 88 -7.91 2.36 4.96
C ILE A 88 -8.90 3.49 4.67
N ILE A 89 -8.40 4.72 4.58
CA ILE A 89 -9.16 5.91 4.22
C ILE A 89 -8.68 6.41 2.85
N TYR A 90 -9.59 6.60 1.91
CA TYR A 90 -9.23 7.02 0.56
C TYR A 90 -10.33 7.83 -0.11
N VAL A 91 -9.95 8.57 -1.15
CA VAL A 91 -10.90 9.26 -2.03
C VAL A 91 -11.47 8.22 -3.00
N SER A 92 -12.76 7.93 -2.89
CA SER A 92 -13.45 6.98 -3.79
C SER A 92 -14.10 7.67 -4.99
N SER A 93 -14.35 8.98 -4.91
CA SER A 93 -14.92 9.77 -6.00
C SER A 93 -14.61 11.27 -5.84
N GLY A 94 -14.78 12.04 -6.91
CA GLY A 94 -14.60 13.51 -6.92
C GLY A 94 -13.25 13.98 -7.43
N LEU A 95 -12.32 13.07 -7.77
CA LEU A 95 -11.08 13.44 -8.43
C LEU A 95 -11.33 13.87 -9.88
N LEU A 96 -10.50 14.80 -10.37
CA LEU A 96 -10.59 15.28 -11.74
C LEU A 96 -10.32 14.12 -12.72
N PRO A 97 -11.20 13.87 -13.70
CA PRO A 97 -11.01 12.81 -14.68
C PRO A 97 -9.80 13.08 -15.57
N GLY A 98 -9.12 12.02 -16.02
CA GLY A 98 -7.99 12.11 -16.96
C GLY A 98 -6.67 12.58 -16.32
N VAL A 99 -6.62 12.80 -15.01
CA VAL A 99 -5.37 13.09 -14.31
C VAL A 99 -4.64 11.78 -14.01
N THR A 100 -3.39 11.71 -14.44
CA THR A 100 -2.50 10.60 -14.11
C THR A 100 -1.51 11.03 -13.03
N TYR A 101 -1.31 10.21 -12.01
CA TYR A 101 -0.38 10.48 -10.92
C TYR A 101 0.86 9.61 -11.04
N THR A 102 2.04 10.21 -10.81
CA THR A 102 3.29 9.44 -10.74
C THR A 102 3.40 8.77 -9.38
N PRO A 103 3.60 7.44 -9.33
CA PRO A 103 3.81 6.76 -8.06
C PRO A 103 5.11 7.23 -7.40
N PRO A 104 5.17 7.23 -6.06
CA PRO A 104 6.42 7.46 -5.33
C PRO A 104 7.51 6.48 -5.76
N THR A 105 8.76 6.94 -5.80
CA THR A 105 9.93 6.07 -6.05
C THR A 105 10.33 5.29 -4.80
N THR A 106 9.96 5.79 -3.61
CA THR A 106 10.17 5.08 -2.34
C THR A 106 9.25 3.85 -2.30
N PRO A 107 9.79 2.66 -2.08
CA PRO A 107 8.97 1.46 -1.94
C PRO A 107 8.11 1.53 -0.67
N VAL A 108 6.99 0.81 -0.70
CA VAL A 108 6.24 0.46 0.50
C VAL A 108 6.85 -0.82 1.05
N GLU A 109 7.03 -0.88 2.36
CA GLU A 109 7.63 -2.03 3.02
C GLU A 109 6.57 -2.85 3.77
N LEU A 110 6.68 -4.18 3.64
CA LEU A 110 5.93 -5.17 4.38
C LEU A 110 6.94 -6.16 4.95
N ASP A 111 6.97 -6.32 6.27
CA ASP A 111 7.92 -7.21 6.94
C ASP A 111 7.19 -8.41 7.56
N GLN A 112 7.78 -9.59 7.45
CA GLN A 112 7.40 -10.77 8.23
C GLN A 112 8.31 -10.83 9.44
N LEU A 113 7.78 -10.38 10.57
CA LEU A 113 8.51 -10.27 11.83
C LEU A 113 7.69 -10.84 12.98
N ASN A 114 8.30 -11.70 13.77
CA ASN A 114 7.63 -12.45 14.84
C ASN A 114 6.41 -13.22 14.31
N CYS A 115 6.54 -13.79 13.11
CA CYS A 115 5.50 -14.54 12.40
C CYS A 115 4.20 -13.75 12.19
N HIS A 116 4.35 -12.47 11.84
CA HIS A 116 3.27 -11.58 11.45
C HIS A 116 3.72 -10.65 10.33
N TYR A 117 2.77 -10.28 9.46
CA TYR A 117 2.98 -9.18 8.52
C TYR A 117 2.87 -7.83 9.24
N ILE A 118 3.90 -7.02 9.13
CA ILE A 118 3.97 -5.67 9.71
C ILE A 118 4.28 -4.65 8.60
N PRO A 119 3.41 -3.66 8.36
CA PRO A 119 2.13 -3.42 9.03
C PRO A 119 1.04 -4.41 8.56
N HIS A 120 0.02 -4.65 9.39
CA HIS A 120 -1.13 -5.49 9.04
C HIS A 120 -1.97 -4.90 7.89
N VAL A 121 -2.07 -3.58 7.81
CA VAL A 121 -2.78 -2.85 6.75
C VAL A 121 -1.89 -1.75 6.19
N LEU A 122 -1.82 -1.67 4.87
CA LEU A 122 -1.01 -0.67 4.17
C LEU A 122 -1.70 -0.17 2.89
N THR A 123 -1.23 0.95 2.37
CA THR A 123 -1.71 1.50 1.10
C THR A 123 -0.55 1.88 0.19
N MET A 124 -0.75 1.76 -1.11
CA MET A 124 0.24 2.11 -2.13
C MET A 124 -0.42 2.60 -3.41
N MET A 125 0.36 3.23 -4.27
CA MET A 125 -0.08 3.53 -5.62
C MET A 125 0.20 2.37 -6.58
N THR A 126 -0.60 2.30 -7.65
CA THR A 126 -0.27 1.45 -8.81
C THR A 126 1.15 1.76 -9.30
N GLN A 127 1.89 0.73 -9.74
CA GLN A 127 3.29 0.82 -10.19
C GLN A 127 4.31 1.26 -9.12
N GLN A 128 3.92 1.57 -7.89
CA GLN A 128 4.85 1.74 -6.77
C GLN A 128 5.44 0.37 -6.39
N HIS A 129 6.69 0.33 -5.95
CA HIS A 129 7.29 -0.90 -5.46
C HIS A 129 6.73 -1.28 -4.09
N LEU A 130 6.40 -2.56 -3.93
CA LEU A 130 6.19 -3.21 -2.65
C LEU A 130 7.39 -4.11 -2.40
N THR A 131 8.07 -3.91 -1.28
CA THR A 131 9.16 -4.74 -0.80
C THR A 131 8.66 -5.60 0.35
N VAL A 132 8.74 -6.93 0.23
CA VAL A 132 8.36 -7.86 1.29
C VAL A 132 9.63 -8.55 1.81
N ARG A 133 9.88 -8.42 3.11
CA ARG A 133 11.06 -8.95 3.79
C ARG A 133 10.68 -10.08 4.73
N ASN A 134 11.53 -11.12 4.82
CA ASN A 134 11.52 -12.07 5.92
C ASN A 134 12.56 -11.62 6.97
N SER A 135 12.12 -11.18 8.14
CA SER A 135 12.98 -10.81 9.27
C SER A 135 13.11 -11.91 10.34
N ASP A 136 12.48 -13.05 10.13
CA ASP A 136 12.47 -14.20 11.04
C ASP A 136 13.48 -15.28 10.66
N MET A 137 13.82 -16.15 11.60
CA MET A 137 14.70 -17.30 11.36
C MET A 137 13.90 -18.57 11.02
N THR A 138 12.79 -18.41 10.32
CA THR A 138 11.95 -19.51 9.83
C THR A 138 11.56 -19.28 8.37
N LEU A 139 11.02 -20.34 7.74
CA LEU A 139 10.46 -20.25 6.38
C LEU A 139 9.16 -19.48 6.41
N HIS A 140 9.07 -18.44 5.61
CA HIS A 140 7.84 -17.73 5.29
C HIS A 140 7.45 -17.90 3.82
N ASN A 141 6.24 -17.48 3.51
CA ASN A 141 5.69 -17.46 2.17
C ASN A 141 4.97 -16.12 1.93
N VAL A 142 5.09 -15.60 0.71
CA VAL A 142 4.38 -14.40 0.30
C VAL A 142 3.44 -14.78 -0.83
N HIS A 143 2.15 -14.83 -0.54
CA HIS A 143 1.11 -15.18 -1.50
C HIS A 143 0.13 -14.01 -1.68
N ALA A 144 0.24 -13.30 -2.79
CA ALA A 144 -0.70 -12.23 -3.15
C ALA A 144 -1.94 -12.81 -3.81
N TRP A 145 -3.08 -12.71 -3.11
CA TRP A 145 -4.40 -13.05 -3.61
C TRP A 145 -5.03 -11.81 -4.23
N SER A 146 -4.99 -11.74 -5.52
CA SER A 146 -5.48 -10.61 -6.30
C SER A 146 -6.55 -11.06 -7.28
N GLU A 147 -7.58 -10.24 -7.45
CA GLU A 147 -8.63 -10.43 -8.46
C GLU A 147 -8.32 -9.68 -9.75
N LYS A 148 -7.58 -8.56 -9.66
CA LYS A 148 -7.31 -7.67 -10.78
C LYS A 148 -5.85 -7.69 -11.25
N ASN A 149 -4.92 -8.02 -10.36
CA ASN A 149 -3.50 -8.09 -10.68
C ASN A 149 -3.04 -9.55 -10.81
N PRO A 150 -1.91 -9.82 -11.49
CA PRO A 150 -1.31 -11.14 -11.48
C PRO A 150 -1.03 -11.61 -10.05
N GLN A 151 -1.50 -12.79 -9.70
CA GLN A 151 -1.18 -13.42 -8.42
C GLN A 151 0.27 -13.91 -8.45
N PHE A 152 0.93 -13.88 -7.30
CA PHE A 152 2.23 -14.50 -7.12
C PHE A 152 2.29 -15.23 -5.78
N ASN A 153 3.14 -16.26 -5.74
CA ASN A 153 3.36 -17.07 -4.56
C ASN A 153 4.85 -17.45 -4.51
N VAL A 154 5.59 -16.92 -3.52
CA VAL A 154 7.02 -17.15 -3.38
C VAL A 154 7.38 -17.52 -1.94
N GLY A 155 8.27 -18.51 -1.79
CA GLY A 155 8.83 -18.87 -0.49
C GLY A 155 10.02 -17.98 -0.13
N GLN A 156 10.13 -17.66 1.15
CA GLN A 156 11.25 -16.93 1.76
C GLN A 156 11.89 -17.79 2.87
N PRO A 157 12.69 -18.82 2.53
CA PRO A 157 13.22 -19.78 3.49
C PRO A 157 14.32 -19.25 4.41
N VAL A 158 14.86 -18.06 4.13
CA VAL A 158 16.03 -17.54 4.85
C VAL A 158 15.76 -16.12 5.36
N LYS A 159 16.10 -15.88 6.62
CA LYS A 159 16.09 -14.54 7.22
C LYS A 159 16.84 -13.54 6.36
N GLY A 160 16.25 -12.37 6.16
CA GLY A 160 16.80 -11.28 5.35
C GLY A 160 16.46 -11.39 3.86
N MET A 161 15.76 -12.43 3.41
CA MET A 161 15.24 -12.47 2.04
C MET A 161 14.27 -11.33 1.78
N VAL A 162 14.35 -10.79 0.58
CA VAL A 162 13.53 -9.68 0.12
C VAL A 162 12.98 -10.01 -1.27
N ASN A 163 11.67 -9.87 -1.45
CA ASN A 163 11.02 -9.92 -2.74
C ASN A 163 10.41 -8.56 -3.06
N GLU A 164 10.51 -8.14 -4.30
CA GLU A 164 9.89 -6.91 -4.79
C GLU A 164 8.82 -7.23 -5.83
N THR A 165 7.72 -6.49 -5.78
CA THR A 165 6.64 -6.58 -6.76
C THR A 165 6.01 -5.21 -7.01
N LYS A 166 5.13 -5.15 -8.02
CA LYS A 166 4.28 -3.99 -8.33
C LYS A 166 2.91 -4.48 -8.75
N PHE A 167 1.90 -3.68 -8.43
CA PHE A 167 0.55 -3.91 -8.90
C PHE A 167 0.19 -2.89 -9.98
N ALA A 168 -0.32 -3.38 -11.11
CA ALA A 168 -0.60 -2.53 -12.27
C ALA A 168 -1.97 -1.87 -12.19
N TYR A 169 -2.93 -2.50 -11.51
CA TYR A 169 -4.32 -2.07 -11.48
C TYR A 169 -4.76 -1.73 -10.06
N PRO A 170 -5.63 -0.71 -9.89
CA PRO A 170 -6.23 -0.40 -8.59
C PRO A 170 -7.03 -1.59 -8.07
N GLU A 171 -6.83 -1.94 -6.80
CA GLU A 171 -7.51 -3.04 -6.13
C GLU A 171 -7.63 -2.76 -4.63
N MET A 172 -8.83 -3.02 -4.07
CA MET A 172 -9.10 -2.74 -2.67
C MET A 172 -10.18 -3.69 -2.13
N PRO A 173 -9.85 -4.55 -1.15
CA PRO A 173 -8.51 -4.88 -0.72
C PRO A 173 -7.81 -5.88 -1.64
N LEU A 174 -6.49 -5.77 -1.76
CA LEU A 174 -5.63 -6.87 -2.19
C LEU A 174 -5.12 -7.57 -0.92
N VAL A 175 -5.17 -8.91 -0.89
CA VAL A 175 -4.80 -9.67 0.31
C VAL A 175 -3.46 -10.36 0.08
N ILE A 176 -2.54 -10.19 1.04
CA ILE A 176 -1.28 -10.95 1.09
C ILE A 176 -1.37 -11.92 2.27
N ARG A 177 -1.07 -13.19 2.02
CA ARG A 177 -1.10 -14.26 3.03
C ARG A 177 0.19 -15.05 3.04
N ASP A 178 0.43 -15.71 4.15
CA ASP A 178 1.43 -16.78 4.27
C ASP A 178 0.72 -18.13 4.24
N ASP A 179 1.08 -19.02 3.29
CA ASP A 179 0.51 -20.36 3.18
C ASP A 179 1.11 -21.34 4.19
N VAL A 180 2.27 -21.01 4.77
CA VAL A 180 2.94 -21.76 5.85
C VAL A 180 2.33 -21.39 7.21
N HIS A 181 2.24 -20.09 7.47
CA HIS A 181 1.69 -19.53 8.71
C HIS A 181 0.34 -18.87 8.42
N ARG A 182 -0.71 -19.68 8.32
CA ARG A 182 -2.04 -19.26 7.82
C ARG A 182 -2.74 -18.16 8.61
N TRP A 183 -2.19 -17.78 9.76
CA TRP A 183 -2.67 -16.64 10.53
C TRP A 183 -2.08 -15.31 10.05
N GLU A 184 -0.99 -15.36 9.30
CA GLU A 184 -0.36 -14.15 8.76
C GLU A 184 -1.14 -13.66 7.54
N THR A 185 -1.71 -12.48 7.68
CA THR A 185 -2.46 -11.81 6.62
C THR A 185 -2.16 -10.31 6.67
N ALA A 186 -1.96 -9.70 5.51
CA ALA A 186 -1.92 -8.26 5.35
C ALA A 186 -2.92 -7.81 4.29
N PHE A 187 -3.49 -6.63 4.47
CA PHE A 187 -4.41 -6.01 3.54
C PHE A 187 -3.78 -4.79 2.88
N VAL A 188 -3.83 -4.75 1.57
CA VAL A 188 -3.21 -3.69 0.76
C VAL A 188 -4.27 -2.95 -0.03
N GLY A 189 -4.35 -1.63 0.17
CA GLY A 189 -5.08 -0.75 -0.74
C GLY A 189 -4.18 -0.30 -1.88
N VAL A 190 -4.48 -0.66 -3.12
CA VAL A 190 -3.76 -0.24 -4.33
C VAL A 190 -4.59 0.78 -5.07
N PHE A 191 -4.09 2.00 -5.22
CA PHE A 191 -4.81 3.13 -5.81
C PHE A 191 -4.05 3.73 -7.00
N ASP A 192 -4.76 4.31 -7.96
CA ASP A 192 -4.17 5.05 -9.08
C ASP A 192 -3.94 6.54 -8.77
N HIS A 193 -4.14 6.95 -7.52
CA HIS A 193 -3.97 8.30 -7.01
C HIS A 193 -3.32 8.29 -5.61
N PRO A 194 -2.70 9.40 -5.15
CA PRO A 194 -2.00 9.46 -3.86
C PRO A 194 -2.90 9.79 -2.65
N PHE A 195 -4.21 9.93 -2.84
CA PHE A 195 -5.14 10.40 -1.81
C PHE A 195 -5.71 9.25 -1.01
N HIS A 196 -4.85 8.60 -0.24
CA HIS A 196 -5.17 7.48 0.64
C HIS A 196 -4.26 7.49 1.87
N THR A 197 -4.71 6.88 2.94
CA THR A 197 -3.96 6.73 4.20
C THR A 197 -4.53 5.57 5.01
N VAL A 198 -3.87 5.22 6.12
CA VAL A 198 -4.35 4.22 7.09
C VAL A 198 -4.47 4.88 8.46
N SER A 199 -5.54 4.57 9.20
CA SER A 199 -5.70 5.05 10.57
C SER A 199 -4.63 4.44 11.49
N LYS A 200 -4.00 5.31 12.27
CA LYS A 200 -2.94 4.99 13.23
C LYS A 200 -3.51 4.78 14.63
N SER A 201 -2.62 4.63 15.61
CA SER A 201 -2.99 4.53 17.01
C SER A 201 -3.98 5.63 17.43
N GLY A 202 -5.01 5.25 18.16
CA GLY A 202 -6.13 6.12 18.51
C GLY A 202 -7.10 6.39 17.36
N GLY A 203 -6.98 5.69 16.23
CA GLY A 203 -7.84 5.86 15.05
C GLY A 203 -7.54 7.13 14.25
N LEU A 204 -6.42 7.81 14.50
CA LEU A 204 -6.10 9.10 13.89
C LEU A 204 -5.65 8.95 12.44
N PHE A 205 -6.09 9.88 11.58
CA PHE A 205 -5.66 9.95 10.19
C PHE A 205 -5.54 11.39 9.69
N GLU A 206 -4.76 11.57 8.64
CA GLU A 206 -4.64 12.81 7.89
C GLU A 206 -4.55 12.50 6.38
N LEU A 207 -5.22 13.32 5.57
CA LEU A 207 -5.25 13.23 4.12
C LEU A 207 -5.17 14.64 3.52
N LYS A 208 -4.19 14.89 2.65
CA LYS A 208 -4.04 16.17 1.94
C LYS A 208 -4.70 16.08 0.58
N LEU A 209 -5.52 17.09 0.24
CA LEU A 209 -6.33 17.12 -0.97
C LEU A 209 -6.27 18.50 -1.64
N PRO A 210 -6.44 18.59 -2.98
CA PRO A 210 -6.82 19.84 -3.63
C PRO A 210 -8.19 20.32 -3.11
N PRO A 211 -8.52 21.62 -3.26
CA PRO A 211 -9.88 22.09 -3.03
C PRO A 211 -10.87 21.35 -3.94
N GLY A 212 -12.02 20.93 -3.40
CA GLY A 212 -13.01 20.16 -4.15
C GLY A 212 -14.07 19.51 -3.29
N TYR A 213 -14.94 18.74 -3.93
CA TYR A 213 -15.92 17.86 -3.28
C TYR A 213 -15.55 16.41 -3.56
N TYR A 214 -15.45 15.64 -2.49
CA TYR A 214 -14.96 14.27 -2.55
C TYR A 214 -15.87 13.32 -1.80
N GLU A 215 -15.98 12.10 -2.29
CA GLU A 215 -16.43 10.98 -1.50
C GLU A 215 -15.21 10.34 -0.81
N ILE A 216 -15.23 10.34 0.51
CA ILE A 216 -14.21 9.70 1.33
C ILE A 216 -14.76 8.37 1.82
N THR A 217 -14.04 7.29 1.53
CA THR A 217 -14.38 5.94 1.98
C THR A 217 -13.38 5.50 3.04
N ALA A 218 -13.89 4.97 4.14
CA ALA A 218 -13.15 4.26 5.18
C ALA A 218 -13.49 2.78 5.11
N TRP A 219 -12.49 1.92 4.97
CA TRP A 219 -12.66 0.47 4.91
C TRP A 219 -11.91 -0.25 6.02
N HIS A 220 -12.57 -1.21 6.63
CA HIS A 220 -11.99 -2.11 7.64
C HIS A 220 -12.28 -3.57 7.30
N GLU A 221 -11.29 -4.46 7.47
CA GLU A 221 -11.39 -5.87 7.08
C GLU A 221 -12.62 -6.61 7.64
N LYS A 222 -13.03 -6.30 8.86
CA LYS A 222 -14.17 -6.93 9.53
C LYS A 222 -15.49 -6.18 9.35
N TYR A 223 -15.45 -4.85 9.28
CA TYR A 223 -16.64 -4.00 9.36
C TYR A 223 -17.05 -3.42 8.00
N GLY A 224 -16.34 -3.83 6.92
CA GLY A 224 -16.65 -3.34 5.57
C GLY A 224 -16.31 -1.85 5.40
N GLN A 225 -17.15 -1.12 4.69
CA GLN A 225 -16.86 0.26 4.33
C GLN A 225 -17.95 1.24 4.74
N LYS A 226 -17.53 2.47 5.06
CA LYS A 226 -18.39 3.63 5.24
C LYS A 226 -17.93 4.78 4.37
N THR A 227 -18.85 5.50 3.79
CA THR A 227 -18.57 6.63 2.91
C THR A 227 -19.21 7.92 3.44
N MET A 228 -18.58 9.04 3.13
CA MET A 228 -19.13 10.36 3.38
C MET A 228 -18.71 11.37 2.32
N MET A 229 -19.56 12.34 2.04
CA MET A 229 -19.25 13.47 1.16
C MET A 229 -18.58 14.58 1.96
N VAL A 230 -17.45 15.08 1.47
CA VAL A 230 -16.65 16.13 2.12
C VAL A 230 -16.26 17.19 1.10
N GLY A 231 -16.61 18.44 1.36
CA GLY A 231 -16.09 19.58 0.61
C GLY A 231 -14.93 20.23 1.34
N VAL A 232 -13.88 20.61 0.65
CA VAL A 232 -12.75 21.38 1.19
C VAL A 232 -12.40 22.55 0.26
N VAL A 233 -12.05 23.67 0.88
CA VAL A 233 -11.55 24.85 0.18
C VAL A 233 -10.04 25.01 0.38
N ASP A 234 -9.46 25.97 -0.36
CA ASP A 234 -8.02 26.22 -0.31
C ASP A 234 -7.52 26.53 1.11
N ASN A 235 -6.41 25.87 1.52
CA ASN A 235 -5.78 25.99 2.84
C ASN A 235 -6.69 25.62 4.04
N GLU A 236 -7.81 24.95 3.79
CA GLU A 236 -8.71 24.50 4.86
C GLU A 236 -8.12 23.30 5.63
N ARG A 237 -8.34 23.31 6.95
CA ARG A 237 -8.22 22.12 7.80
C ARG A 237 -9.60 21.67 8.21
N ARG A 238 -10.08 20.59 7.60
CA ARG A 238 -11.39 19.99 7.84
C ARG A 238 -11.26 18.81 8.79
N LEU A 239 -12.01 18.84 9.88
CA LEU A 239 -12.15 17.69 10.78
C LEU A 239 -13.35 16.85 10.35
N ILE A 240 -13.16 15.54 10.26
CA ILE A 240 -14.21 14.56 10.02
C ILE A 240 -13.99 13.35 10.92
N ASP A 241 -15.08 12.81 11.47
CA ASP A 241 -15.04 11.57 12.23
C ASP A 241 -15.93 10.52 11.57
N ILE A 242 -15.42 9.29 11.50
CA ILE A 242 -16.17 8.14 10.98
C ILE A 242 -16.24 7.11 12.10
N THR A 243 -17.44 6.63 12.40
CA THR A 243 -17.65 5.71 13.52
C THR A 243 -18.04 4.33 13.00
N PHE A 244 -17.31 3.31 13.47
CA PHE A 244 -17.67 1.90 13.30
C PHE A 244 -18.23 1.33 14.60
N ALA A 245 -19.03 0.27 14.46
CA ALA A 245 -19.66 -0.45 15.58
C ALA A 245 -19.58 -1.96 15.35
N PRO A 246 -19.74 -2.80 16.40
CA PRO A 246 -19.60 -4.26 16.29
C PRO A 246 -20.54 -4.93 15.27
N ASN A 247 -21.65 -4.32 14.95
CA ASN A 247 -22.66 -4.85 14.03
C ASN A 247 -22.58 -4.28 12.61
N ASP A 248 -21.59 -3.43 12.31
CA ASP A 248 -21.33 -2.96 10.95
C ASP A 248 -20.88 -4.11 10.07
N LYS A 249 -21.28 -4.08 8.79
CA LYS A 249 -20.87 -5.05 7.75
C LYS A 249 -20.73 -4.33 6.41
#